data_8c86ad56430b29b27814fbbbfb479eff
#
_entry.id   8c86ad56430b29b27814fbbbfb479eff
#
_cell.length_a   1.000
_cell.length_b   1.000
_cell.length_c   1.000
_cell.angle_alpha   90.00
_cell.angle_beta   90.00
_cell.angle_gamma   90.00
#
_symmetry.space_group_name_H-M   'P 1'
#
loop_
_entity.id
_entity.type
_entity.pdbx_description
1 polymer ?
#
loop_
_entity_poly.entity_id
_entity_poly.type
_entity_poly.pdbx_seq_one_letter_code
_entity_poly.pdbx_strand_id
1 'polypeptide(L)'
;MPTETPNGHFAAGQLRAALWVMQYLATSEGQPPEGDAFRGKKVPARLLAAGLGSLMRNLLLTRRHGGDRWKAAVEVFHEIPDFLKAELPGTTMGSGEERAFVAGYEKQLAAYREKFGTLAG
;
A
#
# COMPACT_ATOMS: atom_id res chain seq x y z
N MET A 1 -19.58 -16.69 8.05
CA MET A 1 -19.03 -16.57 7.98
C MET A 1 -18.02 -16.09 7.89
N PRO A 2 -17.50 -16.12 8.05
CA PRO A 2 -16.49 -15.59 8.11
C PRO A 2 -15.73 -15.44 7.10
N THR A 3 -15.48 -15.28 6.42
CA THR A 3 -14.75 -15.01 5.27
C THR A 3 -14.10 -13.66 5.27
N GLU A 4 -13.74 -13.23 6.45
CA GLU A 4 -13.01 -12.00 6.60
C GLU A 4 -11.62 -12.09 6.06
N THR A 5 -11.05 -13.29 6.05
CA THR A 5 -9.66 -13.47 5.67
C THR A 5 -9.32 -12.95 4.28
N PRO A 6 -10.09 -13.27 3.22
CA PRO A 6 -9.78 -12.69 1.91
C PRO A 6 -9.92 -11.17 1.90
N ASN A 7 -10.90 -10.63 2.63
CA ASN A 7 -11.07 -9.18 2.69
C ASN A 7 -9.89 -8.52 3.40
N GLY A 8 -9.40 -9.13 4.46
CA GLY A 8 -8.24 -8.61 5.16
C GLY A 8 -7.00 -8.62 4.29
N HIS A 9 -6.83 -9.65 3.50
CA HIS A 9 -5.67 -9.73 2.60
C HIS A 9 -5.79 -8.75 1.45
N PHE A 10 -6.99 -8.55 0.93
CA PHE A 10 -7.20 -7.54 -0.10
C PHE A 10 -6.88 -6.15 0.44
N ALA A 11 -7.37 -5.81 1.62
CA ALA A 11 -7.09 -4.52 2.23
C ALA A 11 -5.60 -4.34 2.54
N ALA A 12 -4.93 -5.42 2.95
CA ALA A 12 -3.48 -5.37 3.19
C ALA A 12 -2.73 -5.06 1.90
N GLY A 13 -3.17 -5.62 0.77
CA GLY A 13 -2.61 -5.29 -0.53
C GLY A 13 -2.83 -3.83 -0.90
N GLN A 14 -4.04 -3.32 -0.65
CA GLN A 14 -4.32 -1.90 -0.89
C GLN A 14 -3.40 -1.02 -0.04
N LEU A 15 -3.19 -1.40 1.21
CA LEU A 15 -2.29 -0.67 2.09
C LEU A 15 -0.86 -0.68 1.54
N ARG A 16 -0.42 -1.82 1.01
CA ARG A 16 0.92 -1.91 0.42
C ARG A 16 1.09 -0.90 -0.72
N ALA A 17 0.07 -0.77 -1.58
CA ALA A 17 0.12 0.21 -2.66
C ALA A 17 0.17 1.63 -2.11
N ALA A 18 -0.64 1.92 -1.10
CA ALA A 18 -0.66 3.25 -0.49
C ALA A 18 0.71 3.61 0.09
N LEU A 19 1.34 2.67 0.80
CA LEU A 19 2.65 2.90 1.40
C LEU A 19 3.72 3.13 0.33
N TRP A 20 3.65 2.39 -0.79
CA TRP A 20 4.60 2.61 -1.87
C TRP A 20 4.42 3.99 -2.50
N VAL A 21 3.18 4.40 -2.75
CA VAL A 21 2.91 5.71 -3.33
C VAL A 21 3.38 6.82 -2.40
N MET A 22 3.17 6.67 -1.09
CA MET A 22 3.68 7.65 -0.12
C MET A 22 5.19 7.80 -0.22
N GLN A 23 5.90 6.69 -0.34
CA GLN A 23 7.36 6.73 -0.51
C GLN A 23 7.74 7.41 -1.82
N TYR A 24 7.06 7.08 -2.90
CA TYR A 24 7.36 7.66 -4.20
C TYR A 24 7.09 9.15 -4.23
N LEU A 25 6.01 9.59 -3.61
CA LEU A 25 5.70 11.02 -3.50
C LEU A 25 6.79 11.76 -2.73
N ALA A 26 7.41 11.08 -1.76
CA ALA A 26 8.45 11.68 -0.94
C ALA A 26 9.80 11.73 -1.65
N THR A 27 10.13 10.70 -2.43
CA THR A 27 11.49 10.54 -2.97
C THR A 27 11.59 10.60 -4.49
N SER A 28 10.51 10.32 -5.19
CA SER A 28 10.47 10.18 -6.66
C SER A 28 11.39 9.09 -7.16
N GLU A 29 11.68 8.10 -6.32
CA GLU A 29 12.63 7.04 -6.66
C GLU A 29 12.00 5.66 -6.53
N GLY A 30 12.49 4.73 -7.35
CA GLY A 30 12.11 3.34 -7.26
C GLY A 30 11.00 2.95 -8.21
N GLN A 31 10.79 1.65 -8.26
CA GLN A 31 9.71 1.04 -9.05
C GLN A 31 8.78 0.32 -8.09
N PRO A 32 7.47 0.32 -8.37
CA PRO A 32 6.57 -0.45 -7.52
C PRO A 32 6.88 -1.94 -7.69
N PRO A 33 6.87 -2.71 -6.59
CA PRO A 33 7.06 -4.15 -6.72
C PRO A 33 5.94 -4.76 -7.55
N GLU A 34 6.27 -5.84 -8.27
CA GLU A 34 5.27 -6.57 -9.02
C GLU A 34 4.67 -7.67 -8.16
N GLY A 35 3.55 -8.23 -8.62
CA GLY A 35 2.83 -9.22 -7.84
C GLY A 35 3.69 -10.37 -7.35
N ASP A 36 4.68 -10.80 -8.14
CA ASP A 36 5.55 -11.91 -7.75
C ASP A 36 6.35 -11.63 -6.47
N ALA A 37 6.61 -10.36 -6.15
CA ALA A 37 7.33 -10.01 -4.94
C ALA A 37 6.57 -10.40 -3.67
N PHE A 38 5.26 -10.61 -3.77
CA PHE A 38 4.42 -10.93 -2.62
C PHE A 38 4.09 -12.42 -2.50
N ARG A 39 4.64 -13.24 -3.39
CA ARG A 39 4.40 -14.68 -3.37
C ARG A 39 5.50 -15.39 -2.59
N GLY A 40 5.31 -16.71 -2.37
CA GLY A 40 6.33 -17.52 -1.71
C GLY A 40 6.19 -17.52 -0.20
N LYS A 41 4.96 -17.64 0.30
CA LYS A 41 4.67 -17.77 1.72
C LYS A 41 5.13 -16.57 2.53
N LYS A 42 4.79 -15.38 2.05
CA LYS A 42 5.08 -14.15 2.77
C LYS A 42 4.02 -13.87 3.83
N VAL A 43 4.39 -13.05 4.81
CA VAL A 43 3.50 -12.63 5.89
C VAL A 43 3.12 -11.17 5.64
N PRO A 44 1.81 -10.86 5.46
CA PRO A 44 1.41 -9.48 5.14
C PRO A 44 1.93 -8.44 6.13
N ALA A 45 1.86 -8.73 7.44
CA ALA A 45 2.33 -7.77 8.44
C ALA A 45 3.80 -7.43 8.23
N ARG A 46 4.61 -8.40 7.79
CA ARG A 46 6.03 -8.14 7.51
C ARG A 46 6.24 -7.38 6.22
N LEU A 47 5.41 -7.65 5.21
CA LEU A 47 5.51 -6.94 3.94
C LEU A 47 5.20 -5.44 4.11
N LEU A 48 4.41 -5.10 5.13
CA LEU A 48 3.97 -3.74 5.36
C LEU A 48 4.81 -3.01 6.41
N ALA A 49 5.60 -3.74 7.19
CA ALA A 49 6.26 -3.17 8.37
C ALA A 49 7.17 -1.98 8.03
N ALA A 50 8.00 -2.13 7.01
CA ALA A 50 8.94 -1.06 6.66
C ALA A 50 8.23 0.21 6.21
N GLY A 51 7.20 0.05 5.37
CA GLY A 51 6.42 1.19 4.88
C GLY A 51 5.66 1.88 6.00
N LEU A 52 5.06 1.10 6.91
CA LEU A 52 4.37 1.66 8.06
C LEU A 52 5.35 2.41 8.95
N GLY A 53 6.54 1.85 9.16
CA GLY A 53 7.55 2.50 9.99
C GLY A 53 8.07 3.80 9.40
N SER A 54 8.03 3.95 8.08
CA SER A 54 8.52 5.16 7.40
C SER A 54 7.41 6.15 7.07
N LEU A 55 6.15 5.83 7.39
CA LEU A 55 5.02 6.59 6.89
C LEU A 55 5.08 8.07 7.27
N MET A 56 5.32 8.36 8.53
CA MET A 56 5.35 9.76 8.98
C MET A 56 6.53 10.52 8.39
N ARG A 57 7.68 9.88 8.25
CA ARG A 57 8.83 10.52 7.62
C ARG A 57 8.52 10.86 6.17
N ASN A 58 7.91 9.93 5.45
CA ASN A 58 7.53 10.17 4.07
C ASN A 58 6.51 11.31 3.96
N LEU A 59 5.54 11.33 4.86
CA LEU A 59 4.56 12.41 4.88
C LEU A 59 5.23 13.77 5.07
N LEU A 60 6.17 13.85 6.02
CA LEU A 60 6.88 15.10 6.27
C LEU A 60 7.74 15.53 5.08
N LEU A 61 8.34 14.57 4.37
CA LEU A 61 9.10 14.90 3.16
C LEU A 61 8.20 15.46 2.07
N THR A 62 7.00 14.91 1.88
CA THR A 62 6.07 15.47 0.89
C THR A 62 5.61 16.86 1.30
N ARG A 63 5.47 17.11 2.60
CA ARG A 63 5.12 18.43 3.10
C ARG A 63 6.18 19.47 2.70
N ARG A 64 7.45 19.07 2.72
CA ARG A 64 8.54 19.96 2.31
C ARG A 64 8.52 20.23 0.82
N HIS A 65 8.12 19.26 0.01
CA HIS A 65 7.97 19.49 -1.43
C HIS A 65 6.80 20.41 -1.74
N GLY A 66 5.72 20.31 -0.96
CA GLY A 66 4.53 21.13 -1.15
C GLY A 66 3.78 20.81 -2.43
N GLY A 67 2.87 21.68 -2.81
CA GLY A 67 2.16 21.60 -4.08
C GLY A 67 1.39 20.31 -4.26
N ASP A 68 1.41 19.78 -5.48
CA ASP A 68 0.63 18.61 -5.84
C ASP A 68 1.08 17.35 -5.11
N ARG A 69 2.37 17.24 -4.82
CA ARG A 69 2.87 16.09 -4.05
C ARG A 69 2.28 16.06 -2.65
N TRP A 70 2.23 17.22 -2.00
CA TRP A 70 1.65 17.30 -0.67
C TRP A 70 0.17 16.98 -0.69
N LYS A 71 -0.56 17.53 -1.67
CA LYS A 71 -1.99 17.26 -1.80
C LYS A 71 -2.25 15.77 -2.01
N ALA A 72 -1.50 15.14 -2.90
CA ALA A 72 -1.65 13.71 -3.15
C ALA A 72 -1.33 12.89 -1.90
N ALA A 73 -0.27 13.25 -1.18
CA ALA A 73 0.12 12.53 0.03
C ALA A 73 -0.97 12.61 1.10
N VAL A 74 -1.61 13.77 1.26
CA VAL A 74 -2.68 13.92 2.24
C VAL A 74 -3.86 13.02 1.87
N GLU A 75 -4.23 12.95 0.59
CA GLU A 75 -5.32 12.09 0.17
C GLU A 75 -5.00 10.61 0.43
N VAL A 76 -3.80 10.16 0.06
CA VAL A 76 -3.39 8.77 0.32
C VAL A 76 -3.38 8.48 1.81
N PHE A 77 -2.81 9.39 2.58
CA PHE A 77 -2.71 9.23 4.04
C PHE A 77 -4.09 9.07 4.67
N HIS A 78 -5.07 9.83 4.21
CA HIS A 78 -6.43 9.75 4.75
C HIS A 78 -7.12 8.43 4.41
N GLU A 79 -6.68 7.73 3.39
CA GLU A 79 -7.27 6.43 3.04
C GLU A 79 -6.67 5.28 3.86
N ILE A 80 -5.48 5.47 4.41
CA ILE A 80 -4.80 4.40 5.12
C ILE A 80 -5.62 3.79 6.25
N PRO A 81 -6.32 4.57 7.10
CA PRO A 81 -7.15 3.96 8.14
C PRO A 81 -8.22 3.04 7.59
N ASP A 82 -8.74 3.31 6.38
CA ASP A 82 -9.75 2.44 5.79
C ASP A 82 -9.18 1.05 5.49
N PHE A 83 -7.91 0.98 5.11
CA PHE A 83 -7.27 -0.30 4.82
C PHE A 83 -6.88 -1.05 6.09
N LEU A 84 -7.02 -0.42 7.24
CA LEU A 84 -6.70 -1.01 8.54
C LEU A 84 -7.94 -1.37 9.35
N LYS A 85 -9.13 -1.32 8.73
CA LYS A 85 -10.37 -1.70 9.42
C LYS A 85 -10.35 -3.17 9.83
N ALA A 86 -9.76 -4.02 8.98
CA ALA A 86 -9.49 -5.40 9.36
C ALA A 86 -8.07 -5.47 9.92
N GLU A 87 -7.87 -6.38 10.86
CA GLU A 87 -6.53 -6.59 11.42
C GLU A 87 -5.59 -7.09 10.34
N LEU A 88 -4.33 -6.62 10.37
CA LEU A 88 -3.33 -7.08 9.40
C LEU A 88 -3.03 -8.55 9.63
N PRO A 89 -3.11 -9.39 8.58
CA PRO A 89 -2.83 -10.80 8.75
C PRO A 89 -1.38 -11.04 9.18
N GLY A 90 -1.19 -11.83 10.21
CA GLY A 90 0.11 -12.10 10.81
C GLY A 90 0.68 -13.46 10.50
N THR A 91 0.06 -14.21 9.58
CA THR A 91 0.53 -15.55 9.22
C THR A 91 0.85 -15.60 7.73
N THR A 92 1.61 -16.63 7.33
CA THR A 92 1.97 -16.79 5.92
C THR A 92 0.71 -16.97 5.07
N MET A 93 0.74 -16.40 3.88
CA MET A 93 -0.39 -16.47 2.96
C MET A 93 -0.40 -17.79 2.20
N GLY A 94 -1.58 -18.41 2.12
CA GLY A 94 -1.83 -19.46 1.15
C GLY A 94 -2.07 -18.85 -0.22
N SER A 95 -2.26 -19.72 -1.24
CA SER A 95 -2.35 -19.25 -2.61
C SER A 95 -3.56 -18.32 -2.85
N GLY A 96 -4.70 -18.65 -2.24
CA GLY A 96 -5.88 -17.79 -2.37
C GLY A 96 -5.69 -16.44 -1.70
N GLU A 97 -5.01 -16.45 -0.55
CA GLU A 97 -4.71 -15.23 0.18
C GLU A 97 -3.72 -14.35 -0.56
N GLU A 98 -2.72 -14.97 -1.20
CA GLU A 98 -1.78 -14.24 -2.05
C GLU A 98 -2.50 -13.56 -3.19
N ARG A 99 -3.43 -14.27 -3.83
CA ARG A 99 -4.19 -13.68 -4.93
C ARG A 99 -5.00 -12.48 -4.46
N ALA A 100 -5.62 -12.57 -3.28
CA ALA A 100 -6.38 -11.45 -2.74
C ALA A 100 -5.48 -10.27 -2.43
N PHE A 101 -4.31 -10.52 -1.85
CA PHE A 101 -3.34 -9.46 -1.54
C PHE A 101 -2.89 -8.77 -2.84
N VAL A 102 -2.47 -9.56 -3.83
CA VAL A 102 -1.99 -9.01 -5.10
C VAL A 102 -3.09 -8.24 -5.81
N ALA A 103 -4.32 -8.77 -5.79
CA ALA A 103 -5.45 -8.08 -6.41
C ALA A 103 -5.70 -6.72 -5.77
N GLY A 104 -5.66 -6.66 -4.44
CA GLY A 104 -5.84 -5.39 -3.74
C GLY A 104 -4.73 -4.41 -4.06
N TYR A 105 -3.50 -4.90 -4.07
CA TYR A 105 -2.35 -4.08 -4.38
C TYR A 105 -2.43 -3.51 -5.80
N GLU A 106 -2.69 -4.36 -6.79
CA GLU A 106 -2.74 -3.91 -8.18
C GLU A 106 -3.89 -2.96 -8.44
N LYS A 107 -5.06 -3.25 -7.86
CA LYS A 107 -6.22 -2.39 -8.03
C LYS A 107 -5.97 -1.00 -7.44
N GLN A 108 -5.41 -0.96 -6.24
CA GLN A 108 -5.18 0.31 -5.57
C GLN A 108 -4.07 1.12 -6.25
N LEU A 109 -3.01 0.44 -6.69
CA LEU A 109 -1.94 1.12 -7.41
C LEU A 109 -2.45 1.73 -8.71
N ALA A 110 -3.28 0.99 -9.46
CA ALA A 110 -3.87 1.49 -10.69
C ALA A 110 -4.76 2.71 -10.41
N ALA A 111 -5.54 2.67 -9.32
CA ALA A 111 -6.39 3.79 -8.94
C ALA A 111 -5.57 5.04 -8.64
N TYR A 112 -4.45 4.89 -7.95
CA TYR A 112 -3.58 6.04 -7.65
C TYR A 112 -2.93 6.59 -8.92
N ARG A 113 -2.52 5.71 -9.83
CA ARG A 113 -1.94 6.14 -11.09
C ARG A 113 -2.95 6.90 -11.95
N GLU A 114 -4.18 6.45 -11.93
CA GLU A 114 -5.24 7.15 -12.64
C GLU A 114 -5.51 8.52 -12.03
N LYS A 115 -5.52 8.60 -10.71
CA LYS A 115 -5.85 9.83 -9.99
C LYS A 115 -4.71 10.84 -10.00
N PHE A 116 -3.48 10.38 -9.82
CA PHE A 116 -2.33 11.26 -9.62
C PHE A 116 -1.36 11.29 -10.82
N GLY A 117 -1.57 10.43 -11.80
CA GLY A 117 -0.69 10.37 -12.95
C GLY A 117 0.73 9.98 -12.56
N THR A 118 1.69 10.68 -13.14
CA THR A 118 3.11 10.35 -12.93
C THR A 118 3.56 10.59 -11.50
N LEU A 119 2.81 11.31 -10.68
CA LEU A 119 3.14 11.47 -9.27
C LEU A 119 3.09 10.14 -8.52
N ALA A 120 2.32 9.17 -9.01
CA ALA A 120 2.22 7.84 -8.41
C ALA A 120 3.09 6.80 -9.10
N GLY A 121 4.02 7.24 -9.91
CA GLY A 121 4.96 6.33 -10.58
C GLY A 121 4.50 5.89 -12.01
#